data_5e2e87f45a20e77735de189fa345a1bc
#
_entry.id   5e2e87f45a20e77735de189fa345a1bc
#
_cell.length_a   1.000
_cell.length_b   1.000
_cell.length_c   1.000
_cell.angle_alpha   90.00
_cell.angle_beta   90.00
_cell.angle_gamma   90.00
#
_symmetry.space_group_name_H-M   'P 1'
#
loop_
_entity.id
_entity.type
_entity.pdbx_description
1 polymer ?
#
loop_
_entity_poly.entity_id
_entity_poly.type
_entity_poly.pdbx_seq_one_letter_code
_entity_poly.pdbx_strand_id
1 'polypeptide(L)'
;MGNCCYKSCACLEPYIPWLFEACDCGSGDDPPLPPPSLPPAKQGCKFVALFDYQARTEEDLSFRAGDKFEVLDRSQDSWWIARLLVENGFARPGQKLQGYIPTNYVVPDQSIEAEPWFFGAMKRADAEKHLLYPDNQYGAFLIRESESQRGIFSLSVRDDQTVKHYLIKQMDNGDFFVSRRKTFQTLRAFVRHYSTSSDGLCVKLGKPCIKTEVPAPLELSYQTIDQWEIDRNSLQLLKRLGSGQFGEVWEGLWNNTTPVAIKTLKPGSMDPKDFLREAQIMKSLRHPKLIQLYAVCTLEDPIYIITELMRHGSLLEYLQNDGGLRIHLPQQVDMAAQVAAGMAYLESQNYIHRDLAARNVLVGEHNVYKVADFGLARVFKLENENVYEAKHETKLPVKWTAPEAIRSNKFSIKSDVWSFGILLFEIITYGKMPYAGMMGFQVLQKLDQGYRIPQPANCPQELYNIMLQCWNDKPNDRPTFETLRWSLEDYYEMDSTSYADANTFME
;
A
#
# COMPACT_ATOMS: atom_id res chain seq x y z
N MET A 1 37.37 -0.34 -4.08
CA MET A 1 36.98 -1.63 -4.66
C MET A 1 35.63 -1.42 -5.31
N GLY A 2 35.65 -1.07 -6.56
CA GLY A 2 34.46 -0.73 -7.28
C GLY A 2 34.50 -1.39 -8.64
N ASN A 3 33.69 -2.39 -8.88
CA ASN A 3 33.58 -3.00 -10.20
C ASN A 3 32.22 -3.72 -10.41
N CYS A 4 31.17 -3.34 -9.74
CA CYS A 4 29.89 -4.04 -9.86
C CYS A 4 28.75 -3.28 -10.57
N CYS A 5 28.86 -1.97 -10.80
CA CYS A 5 27.76 -1.20 -11.43
C CYS A 5 27.83 -1.03 -12.94
N TYR A 6 28.93 -1.43 -13.59
CA TYR A 6 29.19 -1.03 -14.99
C TYR A 6 28.56 -1.93 -16.06
N LYS A 7 28.09 -3.14 -15.71
CA LYS A 7 27.61 -4.08 -16.74
C LYS A 7 26.09 -4.10 -16.96
N SER A 8 25.28 -3.59 -16.02
CA SER A 8 23.82 -3.74 -16.07
C SER A 8 23.04 -2.59 -16.70
N CYS A 9 23.68 -1.45 -16.96
CA CYS A 9 22.99 -0.25 -17.48
C CYS A 9 23.37 0.14 -18.91
N ALA A 10 24.16 -0.65 -19.60
CA ALA A 10 24.64 -0.32 -20.96
C ALA A 10 23.51 -0.21 -22.01
N CYS A 11 22.36 -0.86 -21.77
CA CYS A 11 21.22 -0.79 -22.69
C CYS A 11 20.41 0.51 -22.59
N LEU A 12 20.56 1.30 -21.50
CA LEU A 12 19.85 2.58 -21.33
C LEU A 12 20.69 3.80 -21.72
N GLU A 13 21.99 3.60 -21.94
CA GLU A 13 22.94 4.65 -22.27
C GLU A 13 22.54 5.56 -23.45
N PRO A 14 21.96 5.05 -24.55
CA PRO A 14 21.55 5.90 -25.66
C PRO A 14 20.33 6.78 -25.37
N TYR A 15 19.54 6.44 -24.35
CA TYR A 15 18.28 7.14 -24.04
C TYR A 15 18.37 8.06 -22.83
N ILE A 16 19.37 7.87 -21.94
CA ILE A 16 19.45 8.59 -20.67
C ILE A 16 20.91 8.89 -20.28
N PRO A 17 21.61 9.81 -21.00
CA PRO A 17 23.01 10.12 -20.72
C PRO A 17 23.28 10.66 -19.31
N TRP A 18 22.32 11.31 -18.67
CA TRP A 18 22.47 11.96 -17.36
C TRP A 18 22.30 11.02 -16.15
N LEU A 19 21.97 9.74 -16.36
CA LEU A 19 22.01 8.73 -15.28
C LEU A 19 23.43 8.52 -14.72
N PHE A 20 24.46 8.92 -15.49
CA PHE A 20 25.85 8.73 -15.12
C PHE A 20 26.48 9.96 -14.47
N GLU A 21 25.90 11.15 -14.64
CA GLU A 21 26.42 12.39 -14.01
C GLU A 21 26.09 12.51 -12.51
N ALA A 22 25.18 11.69 -11.99
CA ALA A 22 24.80 11.71 -10.58
C ALA A 22 25.73 10.89 -9.64
N CYS A 23 26.77 10.28 -10.18
CA CYS A 23 27.76 9.50 -9.43
C CYS A 23 29.10 10.23 -9.25
N ASP A 24 29.09 11.56 -9.15
CA ASP A 24 30.30 12.31 -8.77
C ASP A 24 30.43 12.28 -7.24
N CYS A 25 31.23 11.32 -6.76
CA CYS A 25 31.56 11.17 -5.35
C CYS A 25 32.49 12.31 -4.93
N GLY A 26 31.92 13.50 -4.65
CA GLY A 26 32.60 14.59 -3.95
C GLY A 26 33.00 14.15 -2.53
N SER A 27 34.27 14.25 -2.26
CA SER A 27 34.95 13.95 -1.00
C SER A 27 34.37 14.72 0.19
N GLY A 28 34.05 14.00 1.24
CA GLY A 28 34.08 14.49 2.63
C GLY A 28 32.71 14.73 3.24
N ASP A 29 32.16 13.67 3.81
CA ASP A 29 31.51 13.60 5.10
C ASP A 29 31.08 12.14 5.29
N ASP A 30 31.27 11.58 6.47
CA ASP A 30 31.03 10.17 6.75
C ASP A 30 29.61 9.73 6.32
N PRO A 31 29.48 8.62 5.57
CA PRO A 31 28.17 8.11 5.20
C PRO A 31 27.39 7.72 6.48
N PRO A 32 26.06 7.94 6.51
CA PRO A 32 25.23 7.41 7.59
C PRO A 32 25.47 5.90 7.69
N LEU A 33 25.67 5.42 8.92
CA LEU A 33 25.87 4.00 9.20
C LEU A 33 24.79 3.19 8.49
N PRO A 34 25.14 2.12 7.76
CA PRO A 34 24.14 1.24 7.17
C PRO A 34 23.22 0.71 8.29
N PRO A 35 21.94 0.49 8.02
CA PRO A 35 21.05 -0.14 8.99
C PRO A 35 21.71 -1.42 9.47
N PRO A 36 21.56 -1.78 10.76
CA PRO A 36 22.23 -2.94 11.34
C PRO A 36 21.94 -4.16 10.47
N SER A 37 23.00 -4.71 9.86
CA SER A 37 22.93 -5.96 9.11
C SER A 37 22.35 -7.02 10.04
N LEU A 38 21.28 -7.68 9.61
CA LEU A 38 20.73 -8.84 10.31
C LEU A 38 21.88 -9.83 10.60
N PRO A 39 21.98 -10.37 11.81
CA PRO A 39 23.05 -11.28 12.15
C PRO A 39 23.08 -12.45 11.15
N PRO A 40 24.30 -12.95 10.76
CA PRO A 40 24.40 -14.05 9.82
C PRO A 40 23.57 -15.23 10.34
N ALA A 41 22.74 -15.81 9.46
CA ALA A 41 21.83 -16.87 9.80
C ALA A 41 22.56 -18.01 10.49
N LYS A 42 22.23 -18.29 11.76
CA LYS A 42 22.59 -19.55 12.37
C LYS A 42 22.00 -20.65 11.49
N GLN A 43 22.84 -21.56 11.03
CA GLN A 43 22.43 -22.75 10.28
C GLN A 43 21.24 -23.40 11.00
N GLY A 44 20.07 -23.52 10.34
CA GLY A 44 18.92 -24.23 10.88
C GLY A 44 17.67 -23.41 11.20
N CYS A 45 17.60 -22.10 10.87
CA CYS A 45 16.34 -21.36 11.05
C CYS A 45 15.27 -21.85 10.06
N LYS A 46 14.22 -22.47 10.59
CA LYS A 46 13.05 -22.90 9.82
C LYS A 46 12.07 -21.77 9.66
N PHE A 47 11.46 -21.69 8.47
CA PHE A 47 10.40 -20.73 8.14
C PHE A 47 9.15 -21.47 7.73
N VAL A 48 8.00 -20.82 7.83
CA VAL A 48 6.71 -21.34 7.40
C VAL A 48 6.03 -20.33 6.48
N ALA A 49 5.37 -20.83 5.44
CA ALA A 49 4.60 -20.02 4.51
C ALA A 49 3.29 -19.54 5.17
N LEU A 50 2.98 -18.25 5.04
CA LEU A 50 1.70 -17.67 5.45
C LEU A 50 0.64 -17.72 4.33
N PHE A 51 1.09 -17.73 3.06
CA PHE A 51 0.25 -17.65 1.87
C PHE A 51 0.70 -18.67 0.83
N ASP A 52 -0.23 -19.04 -0.06
CA ASP A 52 0.10 -19.84 -1.25
C ASP A 52 0.91 -18.99 -2.21
N TYR A 53 1.93 -19.57 -2.83
CA TYR A 53 2.71 -18.96 -3.88
C TYR A 53 2.89 -19.91 -5.05
N GLN A 54 2.59 -19.44 -6.25
CA GLN A 54 2.85 -20.17 -7.49
C GLN A 54 4.09 -19.59 -8.18
N ALA A 55 5.06 -20.43 -8.49
CA ALA A 55 6.27 -20.06 -9.21
C ALA A 55 5.93 -19.32 -10.50
N ARG A 56 6.62 -18.20 -10.73
CA ARG A 56 6.47 -17.31 -11.89
C ARG A 56 7.58 -17.54 -12.92
N THR A 57 8.70 -18.13 -12.46
CA THR A 57 9.85 -18.50 -13.28
C THR A 57 10.25 -19.94 -12.96
N GLU A 58 11.11 -20.51 -13.80
CA GLU A 58 11.65 -21.85 -13.53
C GLU A 58 12.53 -21.90 -12.28
N GLU A 59 13.06 -20.76 -11.82
CA GLU A 59 13.93 -20.68 -10.65
C GLU A 59 13.15 -20.56 -9.34
N ASP A 60 11.89 -20.12 -9.39
CA ASP A 60 11.03 -19.94 -8.23
C ASP A 60 10.58 -21.29 -7.66
N LEU A 61 10.19 -21.27 -6.38
CA LEU A 61 9.62 -22.41 -5.67
C LEU A 61 8.13 -22.20 -5.43
N SER A 62 7.27 -23.07 -5.94
CA SER A 62 5.84 -23.07 -5.62
C SER A 62 5.59 -23.74 -4.28
N PHE A 63 4.73 -23.14 -3.46
CA PHE A 63 4.38 -23.65 -2.13
C PHE A 63 2.96 -23.25 -1.69
N ARG A 64 2.48 -23.88 -0.63
CA ARG A 64 1.21 -23.56 0.00
C ARG A 64 1.42 -23.00 1.41
N ALA A 65 0.43 -22.28 1.90
CA ALA A 65 0.38 -21.86 3.29
C ALA A 65 0.56 -23.07 4.22
N GLY A 66 1.43 -22.92 5.22
CA GLY A 66 1.83 -24.00 6.13
C GLY A 66 3.04 -24.82 5.68
N ASP A 67 3.48 -24.73 4.44
CA ASP A 67 4.72 -25.40 3.99
C ASP A 67 5.93 -24.81 4.74
N LYS A 68 6.88 -25.67 5.11
CA LYS A 68 8.05 -25.28 5.92
C LYS A 68 9.32 -25.27 5.09
N PHE A 69 10.24 -24.37 5.41
CA PHE A 69 11.47 -24.14 4.66
C PHE A 69 12.69 -24.11 5.55
N GLU A 70 13.79 -24.54 5.00
CA GLU A 70 15.14 -24.17 5.41
C GLU A 70 15.65 -23.10 4.46
N VAL A 71 15.92 -21.89 4.97
CA VAL A 71 16.45 -20.80 4.15
C VAL A 71 17.95 -20.98 4.02
N LEU A 72 18.43 -21.02 2.76
CA LEU A 72 19.81 -21.29 2.39
C LEU A 72 20.60 -20.01 2.15
N ASP A 73 19.97 -18.98 1.57
CA ASP A 73 20.58 -17.69 1.30
C ASP A 73 19.58 -16.54 1.59
N ARG A 74 20.06 -15.50 2.28
CA ARG A 74 19.35 -14.27 2.66
C ARG A 74 20.09 -13.02 2.22
N SER A 75 20.88 -13.11 1.17
CA SER A 75 21.68 -11.98 0.70
C SER A 75 20.85 -10.83 0.14
N GLN A 76 19.59 -11.09 -0.23
CA GLN A 76 18.64 -10.13 -0.76
C GLN A 76 17.47 -9.89 0.20
N ASP A 77 16.95 -8.67 0.24
CA ASP A 77 15.88 -8.29 1.18
C ASP A 77 14.51 -8.84 0.77
N SER A 78 14.26 -8.99 -0.53
CA SER A 78 12.93 -9.33 -1.08
C SER A 78 12.77 -10.77 -1.53
N TRP A 79 13.86 -11.50 -1.82
CA TRP A 79 13.85 -12.88 -2.27
C TRP A 79 14.96 -13.69 -1.62
N TRP A 80 14.62 -14.88 -1.13
CA TRP A 80 15.56 -15.82 -0.53
C TRP A 80 15.62 -17.12 -1.30
N ILE A 81 16.79 -17.80 -1.26
CA ILE A 81 16.91 -19.20 -1.71
C ILE A 81 16.51 -20.08 -0.53
N ALA A 82 15.54 -20.94 -0.76
CA ALA A 82 15.03 -21.85 0.26
C ALA A 82 14.90 -23.29 -0.25
N ARG A 83 14.95 -24.23 0.69
CA ARG A 83 14.65 -25.63 0.50
C ARG A 83 13.35 -25.96 1.22
N LEU A 84 12.40 -26.57 0.52
CA LEU A 84 11.15 -27.06 1.09
C LEU A 84 11.44 -28.28 1.98
N LEU A 85 10.95 -28.22 3.21
CA LEU A 85 11.00 -29.34 4.15
C LEU A 85 9.76 -30.20 3.99
N VAL A 86 9.93 -31.40 3.46
CA VAL A 86 8.81 -32.32 3.21
C VAL A 86 8.57 -33.19 4.44
N GLU A 87 7.37 -33.07 5.02
CA GLU A 87 6.95 -33.95 6.10
C GLU A 87 6.78 -35.39 5.56
N ASN A 88 7.37 -36.37 6.25
CA ASN A 88 7.40 -37.79 5.87
C ASN A 88 8.24 -38.18 4.63
N GLY A 89 9.09 -37.27 4.11
CA GLY A 89 10.05 -37.59 3.05
C GLY A 89 9.46 -37.77 1.64
N PHE A 90 8.15 -37.50 1.44
CA PHE A 90 7.49 -37.65 0.14
C PHE A 90 7.12 -36.24 -0.41
N ALA A 91 7.85 -35.82 -1.46
CA ALA A 91 7.46 -34.65 -2.24
C ALA A 91 6.21 -34.96 -3.09
N ARG A 92 5.39 -33.96 -3.37
CA ARG A 92 4.30 -34.08 -4.35
C ARG A 92 4.91 -34.41 -5.73
N PRO A 93 4.28 -35.26 -6.56
CA PRO A 93 4.79 -35.57 -7.89
C PRO A 93 5.06 -34.25 -8.67
N GLY A 94 6.31 -34.14 -9.21
CA GLY A 94 6.74 -32.97 -9.96
C GLY A 94 7.06 -31.72 -9.13
N GLN A 95 7.01 -31.77 -7.79
CA GLN A 95 7.32 -30.64 -6.93
C GLN A 95 8.82 -30.38 -6.86
N LYS A 96 9.22 -29.17 -7.20
CA LYS A 96 10.58 -28.65 -6.98
C LYS A 96 10.80 -28.49 -5.48
N LEU A 97 11.99 -28.87 -5.00
CA LEU A 97 12.32 -28.82 -3.57
C LEU A 97 13.20 -27.64 -3.17
N GLN A 98 13.80 -26.94 -4.12
CA GLN A 98 14.68 -25.80 -3.86
C GLN A 98 14.47 -24.73 -4.92
N GLY A 99 14.43 -23.46 -4.51
CA GLY A 99 14.28 -22.32 -5.42
C GLY A 99 14.12 -21.01 -4.66
N TYR A 100 13.81 -19.95 -5.41
CA TYR A 100 13.57 -18.63 -4.84
C TYR A 100 12.16 -18.54 -4.26
N ILE A 101 12.04 -17.87 -3.11
CA ILE A 101 10.79 -17.56 -2.42
C ILE A 101 10.73 -16.07 -2.06
N PRO A 102 9.57 -15.39 -2.19
CA PRO A 102 9.41 -14.01 -1.75
C PRO A 102 9.39 -13.94 -0.21
N THR A 103 10.18 -13.02 0.35
CA THR A 103 10.39 -12.93 1.81
C THR A 103 9.14 -12.55 2.58
N ASN A 104 8.25 -11.76 1.97
CA ASN A 104 7.00 -11.32 2.57
C ASN A 104 5.89 -12.38 2.60
N TYR A 105 6.18 -13.61 2.11
CA TYR A 105 5.26 -14.76 2.18
C TYR A 105 5.61 -15.73 3.31
N VAL A 106 6.76 -15.56 3.97
CA VAL A 106 7.27 -16.51 4.96
C VAL A 106 7.67 -15.82 6.25
N VAL A 107 7.51 -16.52 7.37
CA VAL A 107 7.91 -16.05 8.70
C VAL A 107 8.68 -17.15 9.45
N PRO A 108 9.46 -16.84 10.49
CA PRO A 108 10.13 -17.85 11.28
C PRO A 108 9.14 -18.90 11.83
N ASP A 109 9.45 -20.19 11.65
CA ASP A 109 8.63 -21.27 12.23
C ASP A 109 8.60 -21.13 13.76
N GLN A 110 7.45 -21.34 14.37
CA GLN A 110 7.17 -21.17 15.80
C GLN A 110 7.13 -19.71 16.32
N SER A 111 7.31 -18.71 15.46
CA SER A 111 7.04 -17.33 15.87
C SER A 111 5.52 -17.10 16.04
N ILE A 112 5.15 -15.98 16.66
CA ILE A 112 3.74 -15.63 16.82
C ILE A 112 3.10 -15.24 15.47
N GLU A 113 3.89 -14.68 14.57
CA GLU A 113 3.49 -14.28 13.21
C GLU A 113 3.08 -15.50 12.37
N ALA A 114 3.59 -16.69 12.71
CA ALA A 114 3.23 -17.96 12.07
C ALA A 114 1.81 -18.43 12.43
N GLU A 115 1.23 -17.89 13.50
CA GLU A 115 -0.11 -18.29 13.92
C GLU A 115 -1.20 -17.71 13.01
N PRO A 116 -2.16 -18.51 12.54
CA PRO A 116 -3.19 -18.05 11.59
C PRO A 116 -4.09 -16.96 12.17
N TRP A 117 -4.21 -16.88 13.49
CA TRP A 117 -5.03 -15.90 14.20
C TRP A 117 -4.27 -14.62 14.58
N PHE A 118 -2.96 -14.51 14.29
CA PHE A 118 -2.18 -13.31 14.59
C PHE A 118 -2.10 -12.39 13.37
N PHE A 119 -2.48 -11.13 13.55
CA PHE A 119 -2.54 -10.12 12.49
C PHE A 119 -1.57 -8.95 12.69
N GLY A 120 -0.69 -9.03 13.71
CA GLY A 120 0.32 -7.99 13.98
C GLY A 120 -0.30 -6.63 14.31
N ALA A 121 0.37 -5.58 13.88
CA ALA A 121 -0.11 -4.21 14.02
C ALA A 121 -1.30 -3.97 13.07
N MET A 122 -2.50 -4.07 13.61
CA MET A 122 -3.76 -3.87 12.89
C MET A 122 -4.68 -2.97 13.70
N LYS A 123 -5.35 -2.04 13.02
CA LYS A 123 -6.33 -1.15 13.65
C LYS A 123 -7.60 -1.90 14.04
N ARG A 124 -8.31 -1.34 15.03
CA ARG A 124 -9.60 -1.89 15.48
C ARG A 124 -10.61 -1.93 14.34
N ALA A 125 -10.75 -0.83 13.60
CA ALA A 125 -11.68 -0.75 12.47
C ALA A 125 -11.37 -1.78 11.38
N ASP A 126 -10.08 -2.03 11.08
CA ASP A 126 -9.67 -3.06 10.13
C ASP A 126 -9.98 -4.45 10.65
N ALA A 127 -9.77 -4.71 11.95
CA ALA A 127 -10.14 -5.98 12.56
C ALA A 127 -11.66 -6.24 12.48
N GLU A 128 -12.49 -5.22 12.72
CA GLU A 128 -13.95 -5.30 12.55
C GLU A 128 -14.33 -5.61 11.11
N LYS A 129 -13.73 -4.89 10.14
CA LYS A 129 -13.93 -5.09 8.71
C LYS A 129 -13.57 -6.54 8.30
N HIS A 130 -12.40 -7.03 8.69
CA HIS A 130 -11.96 -8.39 8.37
C HIS A 130 -12.88 -9.44 8.95
N LEU A 131 -13.26 -9.32 10.23
CA LEU A 131 -14.11 -10.29 10.89
C LEU A 131 -15.55 -10.33 10.36
N LEU A 132 -16.06 -9.20 9.85
CA LEU A 132 -17.41 -9.11 9.28
C LEU A 132 -17.49 -9.55 7.81
N TYR A 133 -16.37 -9.93 7.17
CA TYR A 133 -16.44 -10.53 5.85
C TYR A 133 -17.33 -11.78 5.83
N PRO A 134 -18.08 -12.02 4.74
CA PRO A 134 -19.05 -13.12 4.64
C PRO A 134 -18.45 -14.51 4.91
N ASP A 135 -17.16 -14.70 4.57
CA ASP A 135 -16.45 -15.98 4.72
C ASP A 135 -16.09 -16.30 6.18
N ASN A 136 -16.10 -15.32 7.06
CA ASN A 136 -15.91 -15.51 8.50
C ASN A 136 -17.24 -15.82 9.17
N GLN A 137 -17.26 -16.83 10.02
CA GLN A 137 -18.46 -17.29 10.73
C GLN A 137 -18.53 -16.71 12.15
N TYR A 138 -19.67 -16.88 12.81
CA TYR A 138 -19.86 -16.61 14.23
C TYR A 138 -18.75 -17.24 15.08
N GLY A 139 -18.16 -16.47 15.98
CA GLY A 139 -17.01 -16.87 16.78
C GLY A 139 -15.66 -16.80 16.05
N ALA A 140 -15.60 -16.33 14.79
CA ALA A 140 -14.33 -16.05 14.14
C ALA A 140 -13.56 -14.99 14.92
N PHE A 141 -12.25 -15.14 15.02
CA PHE A 141 -11.43 -14.27 15.87
C PHE A 141 -10.06 -13.96 15.27
N LEU A 142 -9.47 -12.90 15.76
CA LEU A 142 -8.07 -12.56 15.54
C LEU A 142 -7.44 -11.92 16.77
N ILE A 143 -6.11 -12.02 16.88
CA ILE A 143 -5.33 -11.27 17.87
C ILE A 143 -4.44 -10.28 17.11
N ARG A 144 -4.46 -9.03 17.54
CA ARG A 144 -3.68 -7.94 16.98
C ARG A 144 -2.88 -7.21 18.06
N GLU A 145 -1.85 -6.48 17.67
CA GLU A 145 -1.19 -5.55 18.56
C GLU A 145 -2.10 -4.35 18.84
N SER A 146 -2.13 -3.88 20.09
CA SER A 146 -2.91 -2.71 20.48
C SER A 146 -2.30 -1.44 19.90
N GLU A 147 -3.11 -0.57 19.30
CA GLU A 147 -2.67 0.71 18.75
C GLU A 147 -2.24 1.69 19.83
N SER A 148 -2.95 1.70 20.95
CA SER A 148 -2.75 2.66 22.04
C SER A 148 -1.55 2.34 22.92
N GLN A 149 -1.07 1.07 22.94
CA GLN A 149 -0.01 0.63 23.86
C GLN A 149 0.87 -0.43 23.17
N ARG A 150 2.12 -0.09 22.90
CA ARG A 150 3.12 -1.03 22.34
C ARG A 150 3.31 -2.25 23.24
N GLY A 151 3.27 -3.45 22.66
CA GLY A 151 3.49 -4.71 23.38
C GLY A 151 2.25 -5.26 24.09
N ILE A 152 1.10 -4.59 23.98
CA ILE A 152 -0.19 -5.11 24.46
C ILE A 152 -0.99 -5.63 23.27
N PHE A 153 -1.64 -6.78 23.48
CA PHE A 153 -2.45 -7.43 22.45
C PHE A 153 -3.93 -7.19 22.70
N SER A 154 -4.72 -7.26 21.63
CA SER A 154 -6.17 -7.20 21.66
C SER A 154 -6.75 -8.38 20.92
N LEU A 155 -7.68 -9.09 21.57
CA LEU A 155 -8.51 -10.12 20.95
C LEU A 155 -9.76 -9.46 20.37
N SER A 156 -10.03 -9.72 19.10
CA SER A 156 -11.27 -9.30 18.41
C SER A 156 -12.04 -10.55 18.00
N VAL A 157 -13.34 -10.61 18.32
CA VAL A 157 -14.19 -11.79 18.10
C VAL A 157 -15.49 -11.37 17.45
N ARG A 158 -15.90 -12.07 16.38
CA ARG A 158 -17.19 -11.87 15.72
C ARG A 158 -18.33 -12.44 16.56
N ASP A 159 -19.25 -11.56 16.94
CA ASP A 159 -20.47 -11.87 17.67
C ASP A 159 -21.67 -11.48 16.78
N ASP A 160 -22.08 -12.40 15.92
CA ASP A 160 -23.11 -12.24 14.88
C ASP A 160 -22.80 -11.09 13.90
N GLN A 161 -23.49 -9.97 13.99
CA GLN A 161 -23.31 -8.77 13.16
C GLN A 161 -22.38 -7.73 13.80
N THR A 162 -21.83 -8.03 14.96
CA THR A 162 -20.94 -7.15 15.71
C THR A 162 -19.60 -7.82 15.99
N VAL A 163 -18.61 -7.00 16.36
CA VAL A 163 -17.31 -7.49 16.82
C VAL A 163 -17.08 -7.00 18.24
N LYS A 164 -16.67 -7.91 19.12
CA LYS A 164 -16.29 -7.61 20.50
C LYS A 164 -14.77 -7.60 20.62
N HIS A 165 -14.26 -6.65 21.34
CA HIS A 165 -12.81 -6.50 21.57
C HIS A 165 -12.48 -6.66 23.03
N TYR A 166 -11.44 -7.41 23.33
CA TYR A 166 -10.94 -7.65 24.67
C TYR A 166 -9.44 -7.29 24.73
N LEU A 167 -9.07 -6.50 25.71
CA LEU A 167 -7.67 -6.16 25.93
C LEU A 167 -6.97 -7.35 26.60
N ILE A 168 -5.94 -7.90 25.99
CA ILE A 168 -5.11 -8.96 26.56
C ILE A 168 -4.00 -8.26 27.36
N LYS A 169 -4.13 -8.30 28.67
CA LYS A 169 -3.15 -7.72 29.61
C LYS A 169 -2.05 -8.73 29.93
N GLN A 170 -0.93 -8.22 30.36
CA GLN A 170 0.20 -9.03 30.80
C GLN A 170 0.49 -8.75 32.28
N MET A 171 0.76 -9.79 33.05
CA MET A 171 1.20 -9.69 34.43
C MET A 171 2.71 -9.45 34.51
N ASP A 172 3.21 -9.05 35.67
CA ASP A 172 4.65 -8.82 35.89
C ASP A 172 5.52 -10.07 35.65
N ASN A 173 4.93 -11.27 35.81
CA ASN A 173 5.60 -12.55 35.51
C ASN A 173 5.53 -12.92 34.02
N GLY A 174 4.92 -12.09 33.17
CA GLY A 174 4.80 -12.29 31.73
C GLY A 174 3.54 -13.04 31.27
N ASP A 175 2.69 -13.52 32.18
CA ASP A 175 1.48 -14.25 31.83
C ASP A 175 0.40 -13.35 31.23
N PHE A 176 -0.29 -13.85 30.22
CA PHE A 176 -1.39 -13.18 29.52
C PHE A 176 -2.75 -13.45 30.15
N PHE A 177 -3.62 -12.46 30.19
CA PHE A 177 -4.98 -12.61 30.69
C PHE A 177 -5.95 -11.57 30.10
N VAL A 178 -7.22 -11.94 30.00
CA VAL A 178 -8.35 -11.02 29.78
C VAL A 178 -9.07 -10.81 31.11
N SER A 179 -9.30 -11.88 31.87
CA SER A 179 -9.79 -11.87 33.24
C SER A 179 -8.71 -12.38 34.19
N ARG A 180 -8.48 -11.70 35.32
CA ARG A 180 -7.47 -12.10 36.33
C ARG A 180 -7.69 -13.49 36.95
N ARG A 181 -8.83 -14.09 36.69
CA ARG A 181 -9.15 -15.44 37.20
C ARG A 181 -8.35 -16.54 36.53
N LYS A 182 -7.90 -16.29 35.27
CA LYS A 182 -7.16 -17.24 34.47
C LYS A 182 -6.02 -16.56 33.72
N THR A 183 -4.83 -17.05 33.92
CA THR A 183 -3.60 -16.55 33.28
C THR A 183 -2.97 -17.63 32.41
N PHE A 184 -2.21 -17.23 31.40
CA PHE A 184 -1.61 -18.11 30.41
C PHE A 184 -0.19 -17.68 30.11
N GLN A 185 0.76 -18.61 30.12
CA GLN A 185 2.15 -18.33 29.81
C GLN A 185 2.40 -17.93 28.36
N THR A 186 1.51 -18.32 27.44
CA THR A 186 1.64 -18.03 26.01
C THR A 186 0.28 -17.68 25.40
N LEU A 187 0.25 -16.87 24.35
CA LEU A 187 -0.97 -16.61 23.58
C LEU A 187 -1.53 -17.87 22.90
N ARG A 188 -0.70 -18.86 22.57
CA ARG A 188 -1.15 -20.18 22.11
C ARG A 188 -1.96 -20.93 23.15
N ALA A 189 -1.50 -20.93 24.40
CA ALA A 189 -2.25 -21.53 25.51
C ALA A 189 -3.54 -20.77 25.79
N PHE A 190 -3.52 -19.46 25.70
CA PHE A 190 -4.70 -18.58 25.78
C PHE A 190 -5.75 -18.94 24.72
N VAL A 191 -5.36 -18.93 23.44
CA VAL A 191 -6.26 -19.28 22.33
C VAL A 191 -6.83 -20.69 22.50
N ARG A 192 -6.00 -21.69 22.83
CA ARG A 192 -6.45 -23.06 23.07
C ARG A 192 -7.53 -23.14 24.15
N HIS A 193 -7.36 -22.41 25.24
CA HIS A 193 -8.35 -22.40 26.34
C HIS A 193 -9.70 -21.81 25.84
N TYR A 194 -9.68 -20.61 25.28
CA TYR A 194 -10.89 -19.92 24.84
C TYR A 194 -11.54 -20.56 23.59
N SER A 195 -10.82 -21.43 22.89
CA SER A 195 -11.42 -22.28 21.84
C SER A 195 -12.19 -23.47 22.41
N THR A 196 -11.98 -23.83 23.68
CA THR A 196 -12.74 -24.92 24.35
C THR A 196 -13.86 -24.40 25.24
N SER A 197 -13.68 -23.24 25.87
CA SER A 197 -14.65 -22.59 26.76
C SER A 197 -14.67 -21.09 26.53
N SER A 198 -15.83 -20.45 26.59
CA SER A 198 -15.94 -18.99 26.48
C SER A 198 -15.38 -18.26 27.71
N ASP A 199 -15.51 -18.83 28.91
CA ASP A 199 -14.93 -18.40 30.18
C ASP A 199 -14.90 -16.86 30.36
N GLY A 200 -16.04 -16.20 30.13
CA GLY A 200 -16.23 -14.76 30.21
C GLY A 200 -16.08 -13.98 28.88
N LEU A 201 -15.76 -14.63 27.77
CA LEU A 201 -15.94 -14.03 26.44
C LEU A 201 -17.41 -14.12 26.01
N CYS A 202 -17.83 -13.23 25.11
CA CYS A 202 -19.17 -13.23 24.52
C CYS A 202 -19.50 -14.57 23.83
N VAL A 203 -18.49 -15.22 23.26
CA VAL A 203 -18.58 -16.47 22.53
C VAL A 203 -17.26 -17.24 22.60
N LYS A 204 -17.34 -18.57 22.51
CA LYS A 204 -16.16 -19.44 22.35
C LYS A 204 -15.46 -19.14 21.03
N LEU A 205 -14.12 -19.06 21.04
CA LEU A 205 -13.32 -18.84 19.85
C LEU A 205 -13.51 -19.99 18.85
N GLY A 206 -13.93 -19.63 17.64
CA GLY A 206 -14.13 -20.53 16.53
C GLY A 206 -12.88 -20.67 15.66
N LYS A 207 -13.06 -20.51 14.35
CA LYS A 207 -11.94 -20.51 13.40
C LYS A 207 -11.24 -19.15 13.42
N PRO A 208 -9.91 -19.10 13.22
CA PRO A 208 -9.20 -17.85 12.95
C PRO A 208 -9.84 -17.08 11.79
N CYS A 209 -9.82 -15.75 11.88
CA CYS A 209 -10.17 -14.87 10.78
C CYS A 209 -9.35 -15.19 9.53
N ILE A 210 -9.98 -15.22 8.38
CA ILE A 210 -9.31 -15.48 7.10
C ILE A 210 -8.44 -14.28 6.73
N LYS A 211 -7.15 -14.51 6.44
CA LYS A 211 -6.26 -13.50 5.89
C LYS A 211 -6.55 -13.33 4.40
N THR A 212 -7.35 -12.35 4.05
CA THR A 212 -7.78 -12.10 2.65
C THR A 212 -6.77 -11.31 1.85
N GLU A 213 -5.94 -10.50 2.49
CA GLU A 213 -4.92 -9.70 1.82
C GLU A 213 -3.63 -10.52 1.68
N VAL A 214 -3.41 -11.05 0.48
CA VAL A 214 -2.13 -11.65 0.11
C VAL A 214 -1.19 -10.53 -0.31
N PRO A 215 -0.03 -10.35 0.35
CA PRO A 215 0.90 -9.31 -0.05
C PRO A 215 1.38 -9.55 -1.49
N ALA A 216 1.42 -8.52 -2.31
CA ALA A 216 2.07 -8.62 -3.61
C ALA A 216 3.59 -8.80 -3.38
N PRO A 217 4.26 -9.72 -4.10
CA PRO A 217 5.71 -9.73 -4.12
C PRO A 217 6.24 -8.40 -4.62
N LEU A 218 7.34 -7.94 -4.04
CA LEU A 218 7.90 -6.61 -4.35
C LEU A 218 8.39 -6.50 -5.80
N GLU A 219 8.88 -7.61 -6.38
CA GLU A 219 9.35 -7.72 -7.76
C GLU A 219 8.66 -8.89 -8.47
N LEU A 220 8.74 -8.92 -9.80
CA LEU A 220 8.22 -10.04 -10.61
C LEU A 220 8.93 -11.36 -10.30
N SER A 221 10.27 -11.31 -10.16
CA SER A 221 11.12 -12.44 -9.85
C SER A 221 12.43 -11.97 -9.21
N TYR A 222 13.25 -12.91 -8.73
CA TYR A 222 14.59 -12.63 -8.26
C TYR A 222 15.44 -11.89 -9.31
N GLN A 223 15.34 -12.27 -10.59
CA GLN A 223 16.11 -11.65 -11.68
C GLN A 223 15.75 -10.19 -11.90
N THR A 224 14.52 -9.78 -11.62
CA THR A 224 14.06 -8.40 -11.80
C THR A 224 14.43 -7.45 -10.66
N ILE A 225 15.12 -7.92 -9.63
CA ILE A 225 15.65 -7.06 -8.55
C ILE A 225 16.62 -6.00 -9.11
N ASP A 226 17.57 -6.44 -9.90
CA ASP A 226 18.63 -5.61 -10.48
C ASP A 226 18.37 -5.24 -11.95
N GLN A 227 17.58 -6.03 -12.67
CA GLN A 227 17.27 -5.85 -14.09
C GLN A 227 15.80 -5.49 -14.27
N TRP A 228 15.54 -4.21 -14.50
CA TRP A 228 14.18 -3.70 -14.74
C TRP A 228 13.69 -3.94 -16.17
N GLU A 229 14.60 -4.14 -17.12
CA GLU A 229 14.27 -4.47 -18.50
C GLU A 229 13.91 -5.96 -18.59
N ILE A 230 12.74 -6.24 -19.15
CA ILE A 230 12.28 -7.60 -19.43
C ILE A 230 12.04 -7.79 -20.92
N ASP A 231 12.13 -9.05 -21.37
CA ASP A 231 11.80 -9.41 -22.75
C ASP A 231 10.32 -9.13 -23.02
N ARG A 232 10.04 -8.34 -24.05
CA ARG A 232 8.69 -8.02 -24.50
C ARG A 232 7.88 -9.27 -24.84
N ASN A 233 8.52 -10.31 -25.38
CA ASN A 233 7.87 -11.58 -25.72
C ASN A 233 7.39 -12.35 -24.49
N SER A 234 7.88 -12.01 -23.30
CA SER A 234 7.36 -12.57 -22.04
C SER A 234 6.00 -11.99 -21.63
N LEU A 235 5.51 -10.95 -22.35
CA LEU A 235 4.26 -10.25 -22.07
C LEU A 235 3.18 -10.63 -23.08
N GLN A 236 2.01 -10.99 -22.59
CA GLN A 236 0.79 -11.18 -23.39
C GLN A 236 -0.20 -10.08 -23.06
N LEU A 237 -0.58 -9.26 -24.05
CA LEU A 237 -1.64 -8.27 -23.90
C LEU A 237 -3.00 -8.96 -24.03
N LEU A 238 -3.90 -8.76 -23.06
CA LEU A 238 -5.22 -9.40 -23.03
C LEU A 238 -6.34 -8.44 -23.34
N LYS A 239 -6.50 -7.40 -22.53
CA LYS A 239 -7.62 -6.47 -22.61
C LYS A 239 -7.14 -5.04 -22.44
N ARG A 240 -7.61 -4.13 -23.30
CA ARG A 240 -7.37 -2.70 -23.12
C ARG A 240 -8.22 -2.18 -21.97
N LEU A 241 -7.57 -1.63 -20.94
CA LEU A 241 -8.19 -1.06 -19.75
C LEU A 241 -8.54 0.42 -19.96
N GLY A 242 -7.70 1.15 -20.70
CA GLY A 242 -7.93 2.56 -20.97
C GLY A 242 -7.07 3.08 -22.12
N SER A 243 -7.43 4.25 -22.63
CA SER A 243 -6.61 4.99 -23.61
C SER A 243 -6.65 6.46 -23.29
N GLY A 244 -5.46 7.09 -23.29
CA GLY A 244 -5.26 8.51 -23.01
C GLY A 244 -4.59 9.23 -24.17
N GLN A 245 -4.30 10.50 -23.94
CA GLN A 245 -3.60 11.35 -24.92
C GLN A 245 -2.20 10.79 -25.24
N PHE A 246 -1.54 10.17 -24.27
CA PHE A 246 -0.13 9.77 -24.39
C PHE A 246 0.08 8.28 -24.67
N GLY A 247 -0.96 7.45 -24.49
CA GLY A 247 -0.82 6.01 -24.68
C GLY A 247 -2.04 5.23 -24.25
N GLU A 248 -1.86 3.93 -24.15
CA GLU A 248 -2.89 2.98 -23.75
C GLU A 248 -2.41 2.20 -22.51
N VAL A 249 -3.36 1.73 -21.71
CA VAL A 249 -3.12 0.82 -20.59
C VAL A 249 -3.84 -0.50 -20.90
N TRP A 250 -3.09 -1.59 -20.80
CA TRP A 250 -3.56 -2.93 -21.07
C TRP A 250 -3.46 -3.82 -19.84
N GLU A 251 -4.43 -4.66 -19.62
CA GLU A 251 -4.29 -5.86 -18.80
C GLU A 251 -3.48 -6.89 -19.60
N GLY A 252 -2.50 -7.50 -18.97
CA GLY A 252 -1.68 -8.53 -19.60
C GLY A 252 -1.24 -9.59 -18.62
N LEU A 253 -0.53 -10.58 -19.14
CA LEU A 253 0.15 -11.62 -18.37
C LEU A 253 1.64 -11.57 -18.65
N TRP A 254 2.44 -11.62 -17.60
CA TRP A 254 3.86 -11.89 -17.69
C TRP A 254 4.11 -13.38 -17.49
N ASN A 255 4.95 -13.97 -18.36
CA ASN A 255 5.24 -15.41 -18.40
C ASN A 255 3.97 -16.29 -18.37
N ASN A 256 2.87 -15.82 -18.97
CA ASN A 256 1.57 -16.51 -18.99
C ASN A 256 0.95 -16.81 -17.62
N THR A 257 1.49 -16.30 -16.53
CA THR A 257 1.09 -16.62 -15.16
C THR A 257 0.73 -15.39 -14.33
N THR A 258 1.48 -14.32 -14.44
CA THR A 258 1.37 -13.15 -13.54
C THR A 258 0.56 -12.03 -14.18
N PRO A 259 -0.62 -11.69 -13.65
CA PRO A 259 -1.38 -10.54 -14.12
C PRO A 259 -0.62 -9.23 -13.87
N VAL A 260 -0.55 -8.39 -14.91
CA VAL A 260 0.15 -7.10 -14.88
C VAL A 260 -0.66 -6.04 -15.63
N ALA A 261 -0.44 -4.77 -15.29
CA ALA A 261 -0.86 -3.65 -16.11
C ALA A 261 0.31 -3.18 -16.97
N ILE A 262 0.06 -2.97 -18.26
CA ILE A 262 1.06 -2.57 -19.24
C ILE A 262 0.66 -1.22 -19.81
N LYS A 263 1.41 -0.17 -19.44
CA LYS A 263 1.23 1.18 -19.97
C LYS A 263 2.13 1.35 -21.19
N THR A 264 1.54 1.66 -22.35
CA THR A 264 2.26 1.82 -23.62
C THR A 264 2.36 3.30 -23.97
N LEU A 265 3.47 3.71 -24.58
CA LEU A 265 3.64 5.06 -25.10
C LEU A 265 3.22 5.09 -26.58
N LYS A 266 2.25 5.95 -26.91
CA LYS A 266 1.84 6.15 -28.31
C LYS A 266 2.95 6.91 -29.08
N PRO A 267 3.42 6.38 -30.22
CA PRO A 267 4.47 7.03 -31.02
C PRO A 267 4.14 8.50 -31.31
N GLY A 268 5.10 9.40 -31.07
CA GLY A 268 4.97 10.82 -31.33
C GLY A 268 4.05 11.62 -30.40
N SER A 269 3.50 10.99 -29.34
CA SER A 269 2.60 11.68 -28.39
C SER A 269 3.33 12.40 -27.27
N MET A 270 4.51 11.94 -26.90
CA MET A 270 5.36 12.46 -25.80
C MET A 270 6.81 12.07 -26.06
N ASP A 271 7.75 12.82 -25.46
CA ASP A 271 9.17 12.40 -25.44
C ASP A 271 9.29 11.09 -24.62
N PRO A 272 9.92 10.04 -25.17
CA PRO A 272 10.20 8.81 -24.44
C PRO A 272 10.90 9.03 -23.09
N LYS A 273 11.75 10.05 -22.98
CA LYS A 273 12.43 10.42 -21.74
C LYS A 273 11.47 10.85 -20.64
N ASP A 274 10.43 11.59 -20.99
CA ASP A 274 9.42 12.02 -20.01
C ASP A 274 8.56 10.84 -19.53
N PHE A 275 8.26 9.89 -20.42
CA PHE A 275 7.55 8.66 -20.08
C PHE A 275 8.39 7.76 -19.15
N LEU A 276 9.67 7.57 -19.46
CA LEU A 276 10.57 6.78 -18.63
C LEU A 276 10.89 7.44 -17.27
N ARG A 277 10.76 8.76 -17.17
CA ARG A 277 10.90 9.48 -15.90
C ARG A 277 9.86 9.00 -14.87
N GLU A 278 8.63 8.70 -15.30
CA GLU A 278 7.62 8.11 -14.42
C GLU A 278 8.12 6.79 -13.84
N ALA A 279 8.63 5.89 -14.69
CA ALA A 279 9.20 4.62 -14.23
C ALA A 279 10.37 4.80 -13.26
N GLN A 280 11.22 5.78 -13.48
CA GLN A 280 12.36 6.07 -12.58
C GLN A 280 11.90 6.54 -11.19
N ILE A 281 10.89 7.40 -11.13
CA ILE A 281 10.31 7.82 -9.86
C ILE A 281 9.72 6.62 -9.14
N MET A 282 8.91 5.82 -9.84
CA MET A 282 8.29 4.61 -9.27
C MET A 282 9.34 3.60 -8.78
N LYS A 283 10.50 3.53 -9.44
CA LYS A 283 11.61 2.63 -9.07
C LYS A 283 12.13 2.89 -7.65
N SER A 284 12.19 4.15 -7.23
CA SER A 284 12.68 4.55 -5.91
C SER A 284 11.62 4.52 -4.82
N LEU A 285 10.35 4.40 -5.18
CA LEU A 285 9.22 4.49 -4.25
C LEU A 285 8.60 3.11 -4.01
N ARG A 286 8.61 2.66 -2.75
CA ARG A 286 8.02 1.38 -2.34
C ARG A 286 7.12 1.58 -1.14
N HIS A 287 5.81 1.50 -1.36
CA HIS A 287 4.83 1.62 -0.29
C HIS A 287 3.53 0.88 -0.67
N PRO A 288 2.85 0.19 0.26
CA PRO A 288 1.65 -0.60 -0.03
C PRO A 288 0.47 0.22 -0.59
N LYS A 289 0.48 1.54 -0.43
CA LYS A 289 -0.56 2.46 -0.95
C LYS A 289 -0.08 3.30 -2.16
N LEU A 290 1.03 2.90 -2.78
CA LEU A 290 1.50 3.40 -4.08
C LEU A 290 1.53 2.25 -5.09
N ILE A 291 1.25 2.56 -6.36
CA ILE A 291 1.36 1.57 -7.43
C ILE A 291 2.81 1.11 -7.57
N GLN A 292 3.01 -0.20 -7.56
CA GLN A 292 4.32 -0.83 -7.68
C GLN A 292 4.72 -0.96 -9.15
N LEU A 293 5.90 -0.45 -9.49
CA LEU A 293 6.57 -0.73 -10.76
C LEU A 293 7.19 -2.12 -10.70
N TYR A 294 6.97 -2.93 -11.73
CA TYR A 294 7.56 -4.26 -11.86
C TYR A 294 8.73 -4.28 -12.84
N ALA A 295 8.54 -3.72 -14.04
CA ALA A 295 9.53 -3.78 -15.11
C ALA A 295 9.28 -2.71 -16.19
N VAL A 296 10.19 -2.63 -17.16
CA VAL A 296 10.04 -1.83 -18.37
C VAL A 296 10.44 -2.67 -19.60
N CYS A 297 9.96 -2.29 -20.80
CA CYS A 297 10.47 -2.72 -22.09
C CYS A 297 10.80 -1.48 -22.91
N THR A 298 12.08 -1.19 -23.08
CA THR A 298 12.56 0.07 -23.71
C THR A 298 13.35 -0.15 -25.00
N LEU A 299 13.70 -1.40 -25.30
CA LEU A 299 14.55 -1.74 -26.45
C LEU A 299 13.83 -1.60 -27.81
N GLU A 300 12.50 -1.61 -27.81
CA GLU A 300 11.67 -1.51 -29.00
C GLU A 300 10.46 -0.62 -28.76
N ASP A 301 10.04 0.12 -29.80
CA ASP A 301 8.80 0.89 -29.75
C ASP A 301 7.55 0.02 -29.97
N PRO A 302 6.42 0.34 -29.35
CA PRO A 302 6.22 1.33 -28.28
C PRO A 302 6.86 0.90 -26.96
N ILE A 303 7.40 1.85 -26.21
CA ILE A 303 7.96 1.59 -24.87
C ILE A 303 6.83 1.13 -23.93
N TYR A 304 7.12 0.15 -23.05
CA TYR A 304 6.21 -0.34 -22.02
C TYR A 304 6.71 -0.04 -20.62
N ILE A 305 5.78 0.35 -19.75
CA ILE A 305 5.95 0.37 -18.29
C ILE A 305 5.00 -0.69 -17.72
N ILE A 306 5.54 -1.64 -16.96
CA ILE A 306 4.82 -2.78 -16.40
C ILE A 306 4.65 -2.57 -14.90
N THR A 307 3.41 -2.58 -14.43
CA THR A 307 3.06 -2.36 -13.02
C THR A 307 2.16 -3.48 -12.49
N GLU A 308 1.94 -3.49 -11.19
CA GLU A 308 0.87 -4.31 -10.61
C GLU A 308 -0.49 -3.96 -11.23
N LEU A 309 -1.36 -4.97 -11.34
CA LEU A 309 -2.69 -4.82 -11.90
C LEU A 309 -3.72 -4.50 -10.81
N MET A 310 -4.40 -3.36 -10.95
CA MET A 310 -5.52 -2.97 -10.09
C MET A 310 -6.84 -3.24 -10.84
N ARG A 311 -7.55 -4.31 -10.45
CA ARG A 311 -8.65 -4.90 -11.24
C ARG A 311 -9.89 -4.03 -11.39
N HIS A 312 -10.14 -3.12 -10.43
CA HIS A 312 -11.34 -2.28 -10.44
C HIS A 312 -11.12 -0.90 -11.09
N GLY A 313 -9.95 -0.67 -11.71
CA GLY A 313 -9.66 0.55 -12.47
C GLY A 313 -9.47 1.78 -11.59
N SER A 314 -9.83 2.96 -12.11
CA SER A 314 -9.68 4.22 -11.37
C SER A 314 -10.76 4.38 -10.31
N LEU A 315 -10.41 5.05 -9.21
CA LEU A 315 -11.36 5.38 -8.13
C LEU A 315 -12.51 6.23 -8.66
N LEU A 316 -12.25 7.12 -9.62
CA LEU A 316 -13.31 7.94 -10.22
C LEU A 316 -14.38 7.07 -10.89
N GLU A 317 -13.98 6.12 -11.74
CA GLU A 317 -14.91 5.19 -12.40
C GLU A 317 -15.58 4.27 -11.39
N TYR A 318 -14.84 3.79 -10.40
CA TYR A 318 -15.37 2.94 -9.32
C TYR A 318 -16.46 3.65 -8.51
N LEU A 319 -16.28 4.94 -8.20
CA LEU A 319 -17.27 5.77 -7.49
C LEU A 319 -18.51 6.06 -8.34
N GLN A 320 -18.35 6.22 -9.67
CA GLN A 320 -19.43 6.59 -10.58
C GLN A 320 -20.26 5.38 -11.08
N ASN A 321 -19.69 4.18 -11.01
CA ASN A 321 -20.35 2.94 -11.45
C ASN A 321 -21.13 2.27 -10.29
N ASP A 322 -21.70 1.10 -10.55
CA ASP A 322 -22.50 0.32 -9.59
C ASP A 322 -21.80 0.06 -8.24
N GLY A 323 -20.46 0.08 -8.23
CA GLY A 323 -19.65 0.04 -7.01
C GLY A 323 -19.99 1.19 -6.06
N GLY A 324 -20.23 2.40 -6.57
CA GLY A 324 -20.58 3.59 -5.79
C GLY A 324 -21.89 3.46 -5.00
N LEU A 325 -22.87 2.72 -5.51
CA LEU A 325 -24.16 2.50 -4.84
C LEU A 325 -24.04 1.67 -3.55
N ARG A 326 -22.95 0.92 -3.39
CA ARG A 326 -22.69 0.04 -2.22
C ARG A 326 -21.69 0.65 -1.24
N ILE A 327 -21.14 1.81 -1.56
CA ILE A 327 -20.12 2.48 -0.74
C ILE A 327 -20.84 3.33 0.33
N HIS A 328 -20.58 3.02 1.58
CA HIS A 328 -21.05 3.80 2.73
C HIS A 328 -19.93 4.69 3.27
N LEU A 329 -20.30 5.63 4.13
CA LEU A 329 -19.38 6.62 4.70
C LEU A 329 -18.11 5.98 5.32
N PRO A 330 -18.15 4.87 6.08
CA PRO A 330 -16.94 4.23 6.59
C PRO A 330 -15.94 3.82 5.49
N GLN A 331 -16.44 3.31 4.37
CA GLN A 331 -15.58 2.95 3.24
C GLN A 331 -15.00 4.18 2.54
N GLN A 332 -15.77 5.28 2.45
CA GLN A 332 -15.28 6.54 1.89
C GLN A 332 -14.15 7.14 2.74
N VAL A 333 -14.27 7.06 4.06
CA VAL A 333 -13.21 7.49 4.98
C VAL A 333 -11.99 6.60 4.87
N ASP A 334 -12.16 5.28 4.78
CA ASP A 334 -11.06 4.31 4.57
C ASP A 334 -10.31 4.55 3.27
N MET A 335 -11.03 4.84 2.14
CA MET A 335 -10.40 5.24 0.88
C MET A 335 -9.49 6.45 1.06
N ALA A 336 -10.01 7.50 1.71
CA ALA A 336 -9.28 8.73 1.96
C ALA A 336 -8.07 8.49 2.87
N ALA A 337 -8.20 7.66 3.91
CA ALA A 337 -7.11 7.31 4.82
C ALA A 337 -5.99 6.55 4.09
N GLN A 338 -6.32 5.59 3.24
CA GLN A 338 -5.32 4.85 2.45
C GLN A 338 -4.58 5.75 1.46
N VAL A 339 -5.27 6.67 0.79
CA VAL A 339 -4.63 7.67 -0.07
C VAL A 339 -3.72 8.59 0.74
N ALA A 340 -4.20 9.08 1.90
CA ALA A 340 -3.39 9.91 2.79
C ALA A 340 -2.12 9.18 3.26
N ALA A 341 -2.20 7.87 3.53
CA ALA A 341 -1.03 7.04 3.88
C ALA A 341 0.00 6.96 2.74
N GLY A 342 -0.44 6.76 1.49
CA GLY A 342 0.44 6.81 0.32
C GLY A 342 1.10 8.18 0.13
N MET A 343 0.34 9.25 0.31
CA MET A 343 0.82 10.63 0.20
C MET A 343 1.75 11.03 1.37
N ALA A 344 1.51 10.53 2.58
CA ALA A 344 2.42 10.72 3.72
C ALA A 344 3.78 10.08 3.47
N TYR A 345 3.81 8.92 2.83
CA TYR A 345 5.08 8.33 2.40
C TYR A 345 5.77 9.20 1.33
N LEU A 346 5.06 9.71 0.31
CA LEU A 346 5.64 10.64 -0.67
C LEU A 346 6.19 11.91 0.01
N GLU A 347 5.44 12.48 0.97
CA GLU A 347 5.86 13.63 1.79
C GLU A 347 7.18 13.31 2.53
N SER A 348 7.30 12.14 3.17
CA SER A 348 8.51 11.70 3.89
C SER A 348 9.72 11.50 2.97
N GLN A 349 9.47 11.16 1.70
CA GLN A 349 10.50 10.97 0.66
C GLN A 349 10.77 12.23 -0.16
N ASN A 350 10.19 13.37 0.23
CA ASN A 350 10.31 14.66 -0.45
C ASN A 350 9.83 14.64 -1.91
N TYR A 351 8.75 13.92 -2.21
CA TYR A 351 8.11 13.91 -3.51
C TYR A 351 6.82 14.72 -3.51
N ILE A 352 6.57 15.45 -4.62
CA ILE A 352 5.30 16.12 -4.93
C ILE A 352 4.63 15.35 -6.05
N HIS A 353 3.35 15.03 -5.90
CA HIS A 353 2.58 14.30 -6.91
C HIS A 353 2.12 15.21 -8.06
N ARG A 354 1.59 16.41 -7.75
CA ARG A 354 1.12 17.46 -8.67
C ARG A 354 -0.19 17.18 -9.43
N ASP A 355 -0.69 15.96 -9.43
CA ASP A 355 -1.96 15.58 -10.08
C ASP A 355 -2.79 14.60 -9.24
N LEU A 356 -2.90 14.87 -7.94
CA LEU A 356 -3.70 14.03 -7.05
C LEU A 356 -5.20 14.28 -7.29
N ALA A 357 -5.91 13.24 -7.75
CA ALA A 357 -7.33 13.25 -8.08
C ALA A 357 -7.88 11.81 -8.10
N ALA A 358 -9.19 11.62 -8.04
CA ALA A 358 -9.81 10.29 -8.05
C ALA A 358 -9.49 9.47 -9.31
N ARG A 359 -9.22 10.12 -10.45
CA ARG A 359 -8.77 9.45 -11.69
C ARG A 359 -7.37 8.80 -11.56
N ASN A 360 -6.52 9.30 -10.64
CA ASN A 360 -5.15 8.85 -10.42
C ASN A 360 -4.99 8.01 -9.14
N VAL A 361 -6.09 7.58 -8.56
CA VAL A 361 -6.13 6.55 -7.52
C VAL A 361 -6.71 5.30 -8.14
N LEU A 362 -6.05 4.15 -7.96
CA LEU A 362 -6.50 2.87 -8.50
C LEU A 362 -7.07 1.99 -7.40
N VAL A 363 -8.04 1.15 -7.79
CA VAL A 363 -8.80 0.29 -6.89
C VAL A 363 -8.47 -1.18 -7.18
N GLY A 364 -7.97 -1.86 -6.17
CA GLY A 364 -7.69 -3.30 -6.17
C GLY A 364 -8.82 -4.11 -5.53
N GLU A 365 -8.58 -5.39 -5.39
CA GLU A 365 -9.46 -6.29 -4.65
C GLU A 365 -9.40 -5.97 -3.15
N HIS A 366 -10.39 -6.41 -2.39
CA HIS A 366 -10.47 -6.25 -0.93
C HIS A 366 -10.38 -4.79 -0.43
N ASN A 367 -10.92 -3.84 -1.22
CA ASN A 367 -10.92 -2.40 -0.90
C ASN A 367 -9.50 -1.82 -0.68
N VAL A 368 -8.54 -2.25 -1.49
CA VAL A 368 -7.20 -1.66 -1.52
C VAL A 368 -7.18 -0.51 -2.50
N TYR A 369 -6.70 0.66 -2.05
CA TYR A 369 -6.61 1.89 -2.85
C TYR A 369 -5.17 2.34 -2.93
N LYS A 370 -4.67 2.65 -4.13
CA LYS A 370 -3.28 3.04 -4.35
C LYS A 370 -3.18 4.28 -5.22
N VAL A 371 -2.29 5.18 -4.83
CA VAL A 371 -1.94 6.37 -5.63
C VAL A 371 -1.11 5.94 -6.83
N ALA A 372 -1.46 6.46 -7.99
CA ALA A 372 -0.86 6.13 -9.28
C ALA A 372 -0.61 7.40 -10.12
N ASP A 373 -0.07 7.23 -11.31
CA ASP A 373 0.22 8.27 -12.31
C ASP A 373 1.24 9.32 -11.84
N PHE A 374 2.49 8.88 -11.74
CA PHE A 374 3.64 9.71 -11.36
C PHE A 374 4.20 10.55 -12.53
N GLY A 375 3.49 10.63 -13.66
CA GLY A 375 3.94 11.36 -14.85
C GLY A 375 4.25 12.84 -14.61
N LEU A 376 3.57 13.46 -13.64
CA LEU A 376 3.84 14.83 -13.21
C LEU A 376 4.63 14.92 -11.90
N ALA A 377 4.89 13.80 -11.20
CA ALA A 377 5.62 13.81 -9.94
C ALA A 377 7.06 14.35 -10.08
N ARG A 378 7.55 14.98 -9.03
CA ARG A 378 8.91 15.57 -8.99
C ARG A 378 9.52 15.41 -7.60
N VAL A 379 10.86 15.24 -7.56
CA VAL A 379 11.64 15.25 -6.33
C VAL A 379 11.92 16.69 -5.91
N PHE A 380 11.75 16.99 -4.63
CA PHE A 380 12.36 18.16 -4.03
C PHE A 380 13.88 17.96 -3.97
N LYS A 381 14.67 18.69 -4.73
CA LYS A 381 16.06 18.90 -4.33
C LYS A 381 16.07 19.96 -3.24
N LEU A 382 16.51 19.57 -2.06
CA LEU A 382 16.74 20.42 -0.89
C LEU A 382 17.88 21.43 -1.15
N GLU A 383 17.68 22.37 -2.08
CA GLU A 383 18.46 23.59 -2.15
C GLU A 383 17.54 24.75 -1.81
N ASN A 384 17.41 25.02 -0.50
CA ASN A 384 16.89 26.23 0.16
C ASN A 384 15.40 26.59 0.07
N GLU A 385 14.54 25.96 -0.72
CA GLU A 385 13.09 26.20 -0.66
C GLU A 385 12.31 24.91 -0.97
N ASN A 386 11.37 24.53 -0.12
CA ASN A 386 10.47 23.39 -0.29
C ASN A 386 9.44 23.59 -1.43
N VAL A 387 9.90 24.10 -2.59
CA VAL A 387 9.05 24.53 -3.71
C VAL A 387 9.70 24.12 -5.04
N TYR A 388 8.93 23.45 -5.90
CA TYR A 388 9.32 23.13 -7.26
C TYR A 388 8.76 24.17 -8.25
N GLU A 389 9.60 24.77 -9.07
CA GLU A 389 9.21 25.69 -10.15
C GLU A 389 9.16 24.94 -11.48
N ALA A 390 7.99 24.88 -12.13
CA ALA A 390 7.83 24.19 -13.41
C ALA A 390 8.40 25.02 -14.56
N LYS A 391 9.30 24.44 -15.34
CA LYS A 391 10.04 25.14 -16.43
C LYS A 391 9.27 25.28 -17.75
N HIS A 392 8.11 24.62 -17.92
CA HIS A 392 7.29 24.63 -19.15
C HIS A 392 5.80 24.79 -18.83
N GLU A 393 5.05 25.36 -19.77
CA GLU A 393 3.58 25.45 -19.74
C GLU A 393 2.97 24.03 -19.79
N THR A 394 2.81 23.42 -18.64
CA THR A 394 2.07 22.17 -18.51
C THR A 394 0.58 22.52 -18.41
N LYS A 395 -0.30 21.88 -19.17
CA LYS A 395 -1.74 22.04 -19.06
C LYS A 395 -2.20 21.46 -17.73
N LEU A 396 -2.34 22.34 -16.74
CA LEU A 396 -2.67 21.95 -15.35
C LEU A 396 -4.18 21.69 -15.19
N PRO A 397 -4.56 20.70 -14.37
CA PRO A 397 -5.96 20.45 -13.99
C PRO A 397 -6.42 21.49 -12.95
N VAL A 398 -6.79 22.69 -13.41
CA VAL A 398 -7.05 23.89 -12.60
C VAL A 398 -7.95 23.61 -11.39
N LYS A 399 -8.99 22.78 -11.55
CA LYS A 399 -9.97 22.49 -10.50
C LYS A 399 -9.42 21.68 -9.32
N TRP A 400 -8.30 21.00 -9.50
CA TRP A 400 -7.59 20.22 -8.45
C TRP A 400 -6.35 20.93 -7.92
N THR A 401 -5.83 21.90 -8.67
CA THR A 401 -4.55 22.53 -8.37
C THR A 401 -4.74 23.72 -7.42
N ALA A 402 -3.86 23.83 -6.42
CA ALA A 402 -3.86 24.92 -5.46
C ALA A 402 -3.66 26.29 -6.15
N PRO A 403 -4.35 27.36 -5.70
CA PRO A 403 -4.31 28.67 -6.38
C PRO A 403 -2.90 29.26 -6.46
N GLU A 404 -2.07 29.10 -5.42
CA GLU A 404 -0.67 29.57 -5.44
C GLU A 404 0.16 28.83 -6.50
N ALA A 405 -0.07 27.51 -6.66
CA ALA A 405 0.63 26.73 -7.66
C ALA A 405 0.27 27.12 -9.09
N ILE A 406 -0.98 27.51 -9.34
CA ILE A 406 -1.42 27.98 -10.66
C ILE A 406 -0.81 29.35 -10.95
N ARG A 407 -0.81 30.29 -9.97
CA ARG A 407 -0.35 31.68 -10.18
C ARG A 407 1.15 31.79 -10.34
N SER A 408 1.89 31.10 -9.48
CA SER A 408 3.36 31.20 -9.44
C SER A 408 4.08 30.09 -10.16
N ASN A 409 3.36 29.08 -10.67
CA ASN A 409 3.90 27.83 -11.20
C ASN A 409 4.82 27.09 -10.21
N LYS A 410 4.65 27.37 -8.90
CA LYS A 410 5.42 26.82 -7.80
C LYS A 410 4.59 25.78 -7.06
N PHE A 411 5.06 24.54 -7.06
CA PHE A 411 4.41 23.41 -6.42
C PHE A 411 5.13 23.01 -5.14
N SER A 412 4.37 22.62 -4.15
CA SER A 412 4.86 22.07 -2.89
C SER A 412 4.00 20.90 -2.46
N ILE A 413 4.43 20.17 -1.44
CA ILE A 413 3.56 19.14 -0.82
C ILE A 413 2.26 19.73 -0.30
N LYS A 414 2.26 21.00 0.10
CA LYS A 414 1.06 21.72 0.55
C LYS A 414 0.09 22.03 -0.60
N SER A 415 0.56 22.09 -1.86
CA SER A 415 -0.33 22.12 -3.02
C SER A 415 -1.00 20.77 -3.28
N ASP A 416 -0.32 19.63 -2.99
CA ASP A 416 -0.93 18.31 -3.02
C ASP A 416 -1.98 18.14 -1.89
N VAL A 417 -1.77 18.76 -0.73
CA VAL A 417 -2.77 18.78 0.34
C VAL A 417 -4.06 19.48 -0.11
N TRP A 418 -3.96 20.58 -0.86
CA TRP A 418 -5.13 21.20 -1.48
C TRP A 418 -5.86 20.23 -2.41
N SER A 419 -5.10 19.57 -3.29
CA SER A 419 -5.63 18.56 -4.22
C SER A 419 -6.31 17.40 -3.47
N PHE A 420 -5.76 16.98 -2.33
CA PHE A 420 -6.38 15.96 -1.46
C PHE A 420 -7.74 16.40 -0.93
N GLY A 421 -7.91 17.65 -0.54
CA GLY A 421 -9.22 18.20 -0.16
C GLY A 421 -10.24 18.11 -1.31
N ILE A 422 -9.81 18.34 -2.56
CA ILE A 422 -10.66 18.15 -3.75
C ILE A 422 -10.96 16.65 -3.99
N LEU A 423 -9.97 15.78 -3.82
CA LEU A 423 -10.17 14.34 -3.89
C LEU A 423 -11.16 13.85 -2.81
N LEU A 424 -11.08 14.36 -1.59
CA LEU A 424 -12.04 14.03 -0.53
C LEU A 424 -13.46 14.46 -0.92
N PHE A 425 -13.63 15.62 -1.57
CA PHE A 425 -14.90 16.02 -2.16
C PHE A 425 -15.37 15.03 -3.25
N GLU A 426 -14.48 14.56 -4.16
CA GLU A 426 -14.81 13.54 -5.17
C GLU A 426 -15.30 12.26 -4.50
N ILE A 427 -14.62 11.76 -3.47
CA ILE A 427 -14.99 10.54 -2.74
C ILE A 427 -16.38 10.67 -2.11
N ILE A 428 -16.64 11.73 -1.36
CA ILE A 428 -17.90 11.94 -0.64
C ILE A 428 -19.08 12.16 -1.60
N THR A 429 -18.83 12.73 -2.78
CA THR A 429 -19.86 13.00 -3.78
C THR A 429 -19.97 11.94 -4.86
N TYR A 430 -19.32 10.77 -4.69
CA TYR A 430 -19.33 9.68 -5.67
C TYR A 430 -18.83 10.12 -7.05
N GLY A 431 -17.69 10.80 -7.09
CA GLY A 431 -17.01 11.21 -8.32
C GLY A 431 -17.65 12.40 -9.04
N LYS A 432 -18.41 13.27 -8.34
CA LYS A 432 -18.91 14.48 -8.97
C LYS A 432 -17.78 15.45 -9.30
N MET A 433 -17.94 16.13 -10.45
CA MET A 433 -17.01 17.16 -10.90
C MET A 433 -16.93 18.31 -9.90
N PRO A 434 -15.74 18.66 -9.37
CA PRO A 434 -15.60 19.84 -8.52
C PRO A 434 -15.90 21.12 -9.30
N TYR A 435 -16.40 22.14 -8.59
CA TYR A 435 -16.78 23.44 -9.18
C TYR A 435 -17.65 23.26 -10.43
N ALA A 436 -18.74 22.47 -10.31
CA ALA A 436 -19.64 22.16 -11.43
C ALA A 436 -20.13 23.45 -12.11
N GLY A 437 -20.12 23.46 -13.46
CA GLY A 437 -20.55 24.61 -14.27
C GLY A 437 -19.55 25.76 -14.36
N MET A 438 -18.40 25.72 -13.65
CA MET A 438 -17.36 26.76 -13.71
C MET A 438 -16.23 26.38 -14.65
N MET A 439 -15.75 27.32 -15.45
CA MET A 439 -14.50 27.20 -16.19
C MET A 439 -13.29 27.46 -15.27
N GLY A 440 -12.09 27.01 -15.63
CA GLY A 440 -10.90 27.15 -14.78
C GLY A 440 -10.61 28.57 -14.30
N PHE A 441 -10.72 29.57 -15.20
CA PHE A 441 -10.50 30.97 -14.83
C PHE A 441 -11.56 31.49 -13.84
N GLN A 442 -12.82 31.03 -13.95
CA GLN A 442 -13.90 31.39 -13.01
C GLN A 442 -13.65 30.80 -11.62
N VAL A 443 -13.10 29.57 -11.58
CA VAL A 443 -12.70 28.94 -10.32
C VAL A 443 -11.67 29.79 -9.62
N LEU A 444 -10.59 30.20 -10.31
CA LEU A 444 -9.55 31.06 -9.73
C LEU A 444 -10.11 32.37 -9.21
N GLN A 445 -10.93 33.05 -10.00
CA GLN A 445 -11.57 34.31 -9.60
C GLN A 445 -12.42 34.13 -8.35
N LYS A 446 -13.16 33.05 -8.24
CA LYS A 446 -13.97 32.73 -7.06
C LYS A 446 -13.12 32.42 -5.83
N LEU A 447 -12.04 31.65 -5.98
CA LEU A 447 -11.11 31.36 -4.90
C LEU A 447 -10.45 32.65 -4.35
N ASP A 448 -10.12 33.62 -5.23
CA ASP A 448 -9.59 34.92 -4.84
C ASP A 448 -10.57 35.75 -4.00
N GLN A 449 -11.87 35.48 -4.17
CA GLN A 449 -12.94 36.10 -3.38
C GLN A 449 -13.25 35.34 -2.08
N GLY A 450 -12.41 34.33 -1.72
CA GLY A 450 -12.60 33.48 -0.53
C GLY A 450 -13.64 32.38 -0.68
N TYR A 451 -14.13 32.10 -1.90
CA TYR A 451 -15.09 31.02 -2.14
C TYR A 451 -14.42 29.65 -1.90
N ARG A 452 -15.15 28.76 -1.26
CA ARG A 452 -14.82 27.34 -1.15
C ARG A 452 -16.03 26.53 -1.60
N ILE A 453 -15.79 25.28 -2.06
CA ILE A 453 -16.89 24.36 -2.39
C ILE A 453 -17.75 24.19 -1.14
N PRO A 454 -19.07 24.39 -1.21
CA PRO A 454 -19.95 24.21 -0.06
C PRO A 454 -20.01 22.74 0.37
N GLN A 455 -20.34 22.52 1.63
CA GLN A 455 -20.48 21.18 2.20
C GLN A 455 -21.50 20.36 1.39
N PRO A 456 -21.09 19.16 0.89
CA PRO A 456 -22.03 18.24 0.25
C PRO A 456 -23.11 17.76 1.23
N ALA A 457 -24.32 17.52 0.74
CA ALA A 457 -25.47 17.15 1.57
C ALA A 457 -25.23 15.92 2.46
N ASN A 458 -24.43 14.96 1.99
CA ASN A 458 -24.13 13.70 2.71
C ASN A 458 -22.76 13.74 3.41
N CYS A 459 -22.13 14.90 3.52
CA CYS A 459 -20.82 15.04 4.15
C CYS A 459 -21.00 15.43 5.62
N PRO A 460 -20.52 14.64 6.58
CA PRO A 460 -20.44 15.06 7.98
C PRO A 460 -19.62 16.33 8.17
N GLN A 461 -19.94 17.11 9.21
CA GLN A 461 -19.27 18.39 9.47
C GLN A 461 -17.77 18.21 9.72
N GLU A 462 -17.38 17.12 10.40
CA GLU A 462 -15.99 16.81 10.73
C GLU A 462 -15.16 16.59 9.45
N LEU A 463 -15.69 15.85 8.47
CA LEU A 463 -15.01 15.63 7.17
C LEU A 463 -14.96 16.92 6.35
N TYR A 464 -16.01 17.73 6.41
CA TYR A 464 -16.00 19.03 5.74
C TYR A 464 -14.98 19.99 6.38
N ASN A 465 -14.80 19.94 7.69
CA ASN A 465 -13.74 20.69 8.37
C ASN A 465 -12.34 20.26 7.90
N ILE A 466 -12.10 18.98 7.66
CA ILE A 466 -10.84 18.46 7.06
C ILE A 466 -10.65 19.05 5.65
N MET A 467 -11.70 19.07 4.81
CA MET A 467 -11.62 19.70 3.48
C MET A 467 -11.25 21.18 3.59
N LEU A 468 -11.88 21.93 4.50
CA LEU A 468 -11.59 23.34 4.73
C LEU A 468 -10.15 23.59 5.21
N GLN A 469 -9.62 22.71 6.06
CA GLN A 469 -8.21 22.77 6.47
C GLN A 469 -7.27 22.55 5.27
N CYS A 470 -7.58 21.59 4.39
CA CYS A 470 -6.83 21.37 3.16
C CYS A 470 -6.87 22.59 2.22
N TRP A 471 -7.97 23.33 2.21
CA TRP A 471 -8.18 24.53 1.37
C TRP A 471 -7.84 25.82 2.07
N ASN A 472 -6.98 25.81 3.08
CA ASN A 472 -6.49 27.05 3.71
C ASN A 472 -5.74 27.90 2.67
N ASP A 473 -5.97 29.24 2.69
CA ASP A 473 -5.30 30.17 1.78
C ASP A 473 -3.78 30.14 1.96
N LYS A 474 -3.32 30.03 3.20
CA LYS A 474 -1.90 29.93 3.51
C LYS A 474 -1.44 28.49 3.44
N PRO A 475 -0.54 28.13 2.52
CA PRO A 475 -0.07 26.74 2.37
C PRO A 475 0.48 26.13 3.67
N ASN A 476 1.22 26.90 4.45
CA ASN A 476 1.83 26.43 5.70
C ASN A 476 0.82 26.10 6.80
N ASP A 477 -0.39 26.67 6.74
CA ASP A 477 -1.46 26.40 7.71
C ASP A 477 -2.29 25.15 7.31
N ARG A 478 -2.02 24.54 6.14
CA ARG A 478 -2.62 23.27 5.75
C ARG A 478 -1.96 22.13 6.53
N PRO A 479 -2.70 21.07 6.91
CA PRO A 479 -2.15 19.93 7.61
C PRO A 479 -1.06 19.22 6.79
N THR A 480 -0.30 18.32 7.44
CA THR A 480 0.55 17.35 6.77
C THR A 480 -0.27 16.13 6.34
N PHE A 481 0.22 15.34 5.40
CA PHE A 481 -0.45 14.09 5.04
C PHE A 481 -0.45 13.08 6.18
N GLU A 482 0.58 13.09 7.03
CA GLU A 482 0.58 12.27 8.23
C GLU A 482 -0.54 12.67 9.21
N THR A 483 -0.79 13.98 9.41
CA THR A 483 -1.92 14.47 10.21
C THR A 483 -3.26 14.09 9.59
N LEU A 484 -3.39 14.20 8.25
CA LEU A 484 -4.60 13.80 7.53
C LEU A 484 -4.87 12.31 7.66
N ARG A 485 -3.82 11.49 7.51
CA ARG A 485 -3.90 10.04 7.71
C ARG A 485 -4.47 9.73 9.09
N TRP A 486 -3.89 10.24 10.15
CA TRP A 486 -4.33 10.00 11.52
C TRP A 486 -5.76 10.48 11.76
N SER A 487 -6.11 11.68 11.31
CA SER A 487 -7.47 12.22 11.48
C SER A 487 -8.54 11.37 10.80
N LEU A 488 -8.23 10.76 9.64
CA LEU A 488 -9.16 9.90 8.92
C LEU A 488 -9.18 8.48 9.47
N GLU A 489 -8.05 7.97 9.94
CA GLU A 489 -7.93 6.68 10.57
C GLU A 489 -8.65 6.62 11.92
N ASP A 490 -8.56 7.69 12.71
CA ASP A 490 -9.20 7.82 14.02
C ASP A 490 -10.66 8.31 13.93
N TYR A 491 -11.15 8.60 12.72
CA TYR A 491 -12.45 9.22 12.50
C TYR A 491 -13.61 8.49 13.20
N TYR A 492 -13.57 7.19 13.25
CA TYR A 492 -14.59 6.36 13.93
C TYR A 492 -14.18 5.91 15.34
N GLU A 493 -12.93 6.13 15.76
CA GLU A 493 -12.46 5.66 17.08
C GLU A 493 -12.92 6.57 18.23
N MET A 494 -13.27 7.82 17.96
CA MET A 494 -13.75 8.75 18.99
C MET A 494 -15.01 8.27 19.73
N ASP A 495 -15.78 7.34 19.14
CA ASP A 495 -17.03 6.82 19.73
C ASP A 495 -16.90 5.42 20.38
N SER A 496 -15.72 4.75 20.31
CA SER A 496 -15.60 3.33 20.63
C SER A 496 -14.61 2.95 21.72
N THR A 497 -14.53 3.71 22.81
CA THR A 497 -13.60 3.49 23.93
C THR A 497 -13.93 2.28 24.83
N SER A 498 -14.92 1.42 24.51
CA SER A 498 -15.28 0.30 25.36
C SER A 498 -14.73 -1.04 24.87
N TYR A 499 -13.57 -1.45 25.41
CA TYR A 499 -13.24 -2.86 25.45
C TYR A 499 -14.32 -3.60 26.28
N ALA A 500 -14.78 -4.75 25.79
CA ALA A 500 -15.71 -5.58 26.53
C ALA A 500 -15.02 -6.14 27.79
N ASP A 501 -15.71 -6.07 28.92
CA ASP A 501 -15.22 -6.70 30.16
C ASP A 501 -15.60 -8.17 30.14
N ALA A 502 -14.59 -9.05 30.15
CA ALA A 502 -14.77 -10.49 30.21
C ALA A 502 -15.48 -10.98 31.49
N ASN A 503 -15.70 -10.10 32.47
CA ASN A 503 -16.48 -10.41 33.66
C ASN A 503 -18.00 -10.19 33.47
N THR A 504 -18.43 -9.54 32.37
CA THR A 504 -19.83 -9.16 32.13
C THR A 504 -20.69 -10.32 31.60
N PHE A 505 -20.09 -11.35 31.02
CA PHE A 505 -20.79 -12.48 30.38
C PHE A 505 -20.77 -13.75 31.21
N MET A 506 -20.71 -13.61 32.54
CA MET A 506 -20.78 -14.73 33.46
C MET A 506 -22.17 -14.83 34.07
N GLU A 507 -23.08 -15.52 33.40
CA GLU A 507 -24.25 -16.19 33.97
C GLU A 507 -24.20 -17.69 33.71
#